data_f3572b2a64ddb273e768ab766c89f5ad
#
_entry.id   f3572b2a64ddb273e768ab766c89f5ad
#
_cell.length_a   1.000
_cell.length_b   1.000
_cell.length_c   1.000
_cell.angle_alpha   90.00
_cell.angle_beta   90.00
_cell.angle_gamma   90.00
#
_symmetry.space_group_name_H-M   'P 1'
#
loop_
_entity.id
_entity.type
_entity.pdbx_description
1 polymer ?
#
loop_
_entity_poly.entity_id
_entity_poly.type
_entity_poly.pdbx_seq_one_letter_code
_entity_poly.pdbx_strand_id
1 'polypeptide(L)'
;MVQIVIINGPNLNLLGRREVGIYGTKSMEQVMVEIQRMYPDIHFEYRQSNHEGDLIDWVQEVGVAHGLEDASLPFSGRPEGYGLEDACQEAVVCRSATPVDRPSGCSKEVKGIVLNAGGYTHTSVALRDAVACAEVPVVEVHISDISKREEFRRISLLTDVCAHTIMGHGTDGYREAVEWLIRG
;
A
#
# COMPACT_ATOMS: atom_id res chain seq x y z
N MET A 1 18.66 -6.24 -6.64
CA MET A 1 17.46 -6.91 -7.26
C MET A 1 16.30 -5.96 -7.09
N VAL A 2 15.63 -5.63 -8.18
CA VAL A 2 14.46 -4.71 -8.16
C VAL A 2 13.26 -5.40 -7.47
N GLN A 3 12.56 -4.66 -6.62
CA GLN A 3 11.37 -5.12 -5.90
C GLN A 3 10.18 -4.21 -6.22
N ILE A 4 9.02 -4.81 -6.45
CA ILE A 4 7.73 -4.13 -6.49
C ILE A 4 6.82 -4.76 -5.45
N VAL A 5 6.18 -3.91 -4.63
CA VAL A 5 5.25 -4.36 -3.59
C VAL A 5 3.82 -4.15 -4.05
N ILE A 6 3.00 -5.20 -3.96
CA ILE A 6 1.58 -5.15 -4.32
C ILE A 6 0.78 -5.23 -3.02
N ILE A 7 0.01 -4.17 -2.73
CA ILE A 7 -0.79 -4.06 -1.51
C ILE A 7 -2.26 -4.04 -1.88
N ASN A 8 -3.00 -5.00 -1.34
CA ASN A 8 -4.44 -5.13 -1.54
C ASN A 8 -5.22 -4.88 -0.25
N GLY A 9 -6.27 -4.09 -0.36
CA GLY A 9 -7.20 -3.75 0.71
C GLY A 9 -8.34 -4.77 0.88
N PRO A 10 -9.41 -4.36 1.60
CA PRO A 10 -10.46 -5.24 2.06
C PRO A 10 -11.19 -5.97 0.93
N ASN A 11 -11.55 -7.21 1.23
CA ASN A 11 -12.32 -8.11 0.36
C ASN A 11 -11.61 -8.58 -0.93
N LEU A 12 -10.38 -8.14 -1.21
CA LEU A 12 -9.63 -8.57 -2.39
C LEU A 12 -9.06 -9.98 -2.24
N ASN A 13 -9.02 -10.53 -1.04
CA ASN A 13 -8.80 -11.96 -0.78
C ASN A 13 -9.92 -12.87 -1.32
N LEU A 14 -11.07 -12.29 -1.69
CA LEU A 14 -12.23 -13.03 -2.23
C LEU A 14 -12.33 -12.93 -3.76
N LEU A 15 -11.31 -12.40 -4.45
CA LEU A 15 -11.27 -12.38 -5.92
C LEU A 15 -11.43 -13.79 -6.50
N GLY A 16 -12.19 -13.89 -7.60
CA GLY A 16 -12.57 -15.16 -8.21
C GLY A 16 -13.71 -15.91 -7.51
N ARG A 17 -14.12 -15.48 -6.30
CA ARG A 17 -15.23 -16.10 -5.55
C ARG A 17 -16.42 -15.16 -5.38
N ARG A 18 -16.23 -13.85 -5.52
CA ARG A 18 -17.22 -12.80 -5.29
C ARG A 18 -17.47 -12.03 -6.58
N GLU A 19 -18.77 -11.76 -6.88
CA GLU A 19 -19.22 -10.86 -7.97
C GLU A 19 -18.44 -11.06 -9.29
N VAL A 20 -18.42 -12.31 -9.78
CA VAL A 20 -17.65 -12.73 -10.97
C VAL A 20 -17.92 -11.83 -12.19
N GLY A 21 -19.14 -11.27 -12.31
CA GLY A 21 -19.49 -10.33 -13.39
C GLY A 21 -18.79 -8.97 -13.33
N ILE A 22 -18.25 -8.58 -12.15
CA ILE A 22 -17.57 -7.29 -11.94
C ILE A 22 -16.06 -7.49 -11.86
N TYR A 23 -15.59 -8.51 -11.14
CA TYR A 23 -14.19 -8.72 -10.81
C TYR A 23 -13.51 -9.84 -11.59
N GLY A 24 -14.28 -10.61 -12.39
CA GLY A 24 -13.79 -11.76 -13.13
C GLY A 24 -13.64 -13.01 -12.28
N THR A 25 -13.12 -14.09 -12.90
CA THR A 25 -12.97 -15.43 -12.30
C THR A 25 -11.57 -15.71 -11.76
N LYS A 26 -10.57 -14.87 -12.06
CA LYS A 26 -9.19 -15.07 -11.63
C LYS A 26 -9.03 -14.74 -10.15
N SER A 27 -8.35 -15.61 -9.42
CA SER A 27 -7.90 -15.30 -8.06
C SER A 27 -6.64 -14.44 -8.08
N MET A 28 -6.34 -13.77 -6.95
CA MET A 28 -5.12 -12.96 -6.86
C MET A 28 -3.85 -13.80 -6.96
N GLU A 29 -3.87 -15.03 -6.45
CA GLU A 29 -2.75 -15.95 -6.59
C GLU A 29 -2.43 -16.25 -8.07
N GLN A 30 -3.47 -16.44 -8.91
CA GLN A 30 -3.28 -16.64 -10.34
C GLN A 30 -2.69 -15.41 -11.01
N VAL A 31 -3.16 -14.22 -10.65
CA VAL A 31 -2.62 -12.94 -11.15
C VAL A 31 -1.14 -12.80 -10.79
N MET A 32 -0.77 -13.10 -9.54
CA MET A 32 0.63 -13.04 -9.09
C MET A 32 1.53 -14.02 -9.83
N VAL A 33 1.07 -15.26 -10.06
CA VAL A 33 1.82 -16.25 -10.84
C VAL A 33 2.04 -15.79 -12.28
N GLU A 34 1.02 -15.18 -12.92
CA GLU A 34 1.14 -14.66 -14.27
C GLU A 34 2.15 -13.50 -14.34
N ILE A 35 2.07 -12.54 -13.41
CA ILE A 35 2.99 -11.39 -13.33
C ILE A 35 4.42 -11.88 -13.10
N GLN A 36 4.66 -12.79 -12.15
CA GLN A 36 5.99 -13.31 -11.87
C GLN A 36 6.61 -14.05 -13.07
N ARG A 37 5.79 -14.74 -13.87
CA ARG A 37 6.26 -15.39 -15.10
C ARG A 37 6.66 -14.39 -16.19
N MET A 38 5.95 -13.27 -16.28
CA MET A 38 6.24 -12.22 -17.27
C MET A 38 7.50 -11.42 -16.92
N TYR A 39 7.79 -11.27 -15.63
CA TYR A 39 8.91 -10.47 -15.12
C TYR A 39 9.78 -11.28 -14.15
N PRO A 40 10.53 -12.29 -14.63
CA PRO A 40 11.26 -13.22 -13.76
C PRO A 40 12.39 -12.55 -12.96
N ASP A 41 12.92 -11.42 -13.44
CA ASP A 41 14.03 -10.70 -12.81
C ASP A 41 13.57 -9.70 -11.73
N ILE A 42 12.25 -9.55 -11.55
CA ILE A 42 11.66 -8.67 -10.55
C ILE A 42 11.15 -9.49 -9.38
N HIS A 43 11.49 -9.06 -8.18
CA HIS A 43 10.91 -9.63 -6.97
C HIS A 43 9.57 -8.96 -6.66
N PHE A 44 8.50 -9.74 -6.63
CA PHE A 44 7.19 -9.27 -6.23
C PHE A 44 6.90 -9.70 -4.79
N GLU A 45 6.52 -8.73 -3.96
CA GLU A 45 5.98 -8.98 -2.63
C GLU A 45 4.49 -8.66 -2.65
N TYR A 46 3.68 -9.60 -2.19
CA TYR A 46 2.22 -9.43 -2.13
C TYR A 46 1.74 -9.37 -0.68
N ARG A 47 0.99 -8.34 -0.36
CA ARG A 47 0.36 -8.13 0.95
C ARG A 47 -1.13 -7.89 0.77
N GLN A 48 -1.95 -8.43 1.65
CA GLN A 48 -3.40 -8.21 1.66
C GLN A 48 -3.91 -8.12 3.10
N SER A 49 -4.73 -7.10 3.37
CA SER A 49 -5.44 -6.98 4.64
C SER A 49 -6.82 -6.36 4.47
N ASN A 50 -7.72 -6.70 5.41
CA ASN A 50 -9.00 -6.04 5.56
C ASN A 50 -8.93 -4.85 6.54
N HIS A 51 -7.79 -4.63 7.18
CA HIS A 51 -7.58 -3.57 8.17
C HIS A 51 -6.87 -2.36 7.55
N GLU A 52 -7.43 -1.19 7.78
CA GLU A 52 -6.89 0.08 7.27
C GLU A 52 -5.47 0.35 7.79
N GLY A 53 -5.24 0.11 9.08
CA GLY A 53 -3.94 0.32 9.71
C GLY A 53 -2.83 -0.50 9.07
N ASP A 54 -3.10 -1.77 8.71
CA ASP A 54 -2.09 -2.60 8.05
C ASP A 54 -1.65 -2.01 6.70
N LEU A 55 -2.60 -1.44 5.93
CA LEU A 55 -2.28 -0.82 4.65
C LEU A 55 -1.42 0.43 4.85
N ILE A 56 -1.75 1.24 5.85
CA ILE A 56 -0.99 2.44 6.22
C ILE A 56 0.43 2.07 6.62
N ASP A 57 0.58 1.10 7.55
CA ASP A 57 1.86 0.64 8.05
C ASP A 57 2.73 0.10 6.90
N TRP A 58 2.15 -0.68 5.98
CA TRP A 58 2.88 -1.22 4.84
C TRP A 58 3.29 -0.17 3.81
N VAL A 59 2.45 0.83 3.55
CA VAL A 59 2.82 1.95 2.66
C VAL A 59 3.97 2.74 3.27
N GLN A 60 3.95 2.99 4.59
CA GLN A 60 5.04 3.68 5.30
C GLN A 60 6.32 2.82 5.34
N GLU A 61 6.21 1.53 5.69
CA GLU A 61 7.36 0.61 5.73
C GLU A 61 8.09 0.54 4.39
N VAL A 62 7.32 0.47 3.29
CA VAL A 62 7.87 0.33 1.94
C VAL A 62 8.27 1.67 1.36
N GLY A 63 7.43 2.69 1.56
CA GLY A 63 7.56 4.00 0.91
C GLY A 63 8.54 4.95 1.58
N VAL A 64 8.77 4.82 2.90
CA VAL A 64 9.58 5.76 3.69
C VAL A 64 10.88 5.11 4.20
N ALA A 65 11.13 3.85 3.86
CA ALA A 65 12.18 3.02 4.45
C ALA A 65 13.64 3.48 4.20
N HIS A 66 13.88 4.51 3.43
CA HIS A 66 15.25 4.98 3.14
C HIS A 66 15.74 6.13 4.03
N GLY A 67 14.91 6.66 4.95
CA GLY A 67 15.27 7.80 5.80
C GLY A 67 15.20 7.57 7.32
N LEU A 68 14.67 6.45 7.79
CA LEU A 68 14.47 6.21 9.22
C LEU A 68 15.65 5.53 9.95
N GLU A 69 16.80 5.39 9.31
CA GLU A 69 18.00 4.88 10.01
C GLU A 69 18.58 5.89 11.02
N ASP A 70 18.11 7.13 11.05
CA ASP A 70 18.54 8.15 12.02
C ASP A 70 17.36 8.63 12.90
N ALA A 71 16.71 7.67 13.59
CA ALA A 71 15.75 7.97 14.66
C ALA A 71 16.43 8.54 15.93
N SER A 72 17.64 9.11 15.81
CA SER A 72 18.33 9.81 16.88
C SER A 72 18.06 11.33 16.88
N LEU A 73 17.10 11.81 16.08
CA LEU A 73 16.67 13.20 16.22
C LEU A 73 15.89 13.37 17.52
N PRO A 74 16.44 14.10 18.50
CA PRO A 74 15.68 14.44 19.68
C PRO A 74 14.46 15.24 19.23
N PHE A 75 13.28 14.81 19.61
CA PHE A 75 12.05 15.60 19.46
C PHE A 75 12.17 16.87 20.30
N SER A 76 12.88 17.86 19.77
CA SER A 76 13.03 19.18 20.37
C SER A 76 11.92 20.09 19.83
N GLY A 77 10.76 20.02 20.43
CA GLY A 77 9.64 20.88 20.07
C GLY A 77 8.39 20.62 20.89
N ARG A 78 8.52 20.48 22.22
CA ARG A 78 7.39 20.72 23.11
C ARG A 78 7.24 22.23 23.26
N PRO A 79 6.11 22.86 22.90
CA PRO A 79 5.78 24.16 23.43
C PRO A 79 5.58 24.01 24.95
N GLU A 80 6.38 24.72 25.74
CA GLU A 80 6.19 24.85 27.19
C GLU A 80 4.80 25.44 27.42
N GLY A 81 3.94 24.74 28.16
CA GLY A 81 2.68 25.34 28.65
C GLY A 81 1.42 24.52 28.69
N TYR A 82 1.48 23.18 28.77
CA TYR A 82 0.32 22.42 29.25
C TYR A 82 0.74 21.48 30.39
N GLY A 83 0.54 21.98 31.60
CA GLY A 83 0.59 21.18 32.81
C GLY A 83 -0.61 20.22 32.81
N LEU A 84 -0.35 18.97 32.59
CA LEU A 84 -1.13 17.83 33.04
C LEU A 84 -0.16 16.89 33.73
N GLU A 85 0.15 17.26 34.96
CA GLU A 85 0.65 16.32 35.93
C GLU A 85 -0.51 15.36 36.28
N ASP A 86 -0.19 14.08 36.35
CA ASP A 86 -1.04 12.97 36.80
C ASP A 86 -2.09 12.37 35.84
N ALA A 87 -1.68 11.87 34.67
CA ALA A 87 -2.38 10.71 34.08
C ALA A 87 -1.59 10.15 32.90
N CYS A 88 -0.63 9.29 33.12
CA CYS A 88 -0.19 8.22 32.20
C CYS A 88 1.04 7.51 32.77
N GLN A 89 0.93 6.92 33.93
CA GLN A 89 1.67 5.69 34.25
C GLN A 89 0.88 4.56 33.61
N GLU A 90 1.40 4.07 32.55
CA GLU A 90 1.12 2.89 31.73
C GLU A 90 0.87 3.24 30.26
N ALA A 91 1.87 3.87 29.63
CA ALA A 91 1.98 3.74 28.19
C ALA A 91 2.33 2.27 27.90
N VAL A 92 1.33 1.48 27.58
CA VAL A 92 1.52 0.19 26.93
C VAL A 92 2.21 0.49 25.61
N VAL A 93 3.53 0.33 25.60
CA VAL A 93 4.30 0.26 24.37
C VAL A 93 3.73 -0.92 23.61
N CYS A 94 2.92 -0.64 22.59
CA CYS A 94 2.58 -1.64 21.60
C CYS A 94 3.88 -2.09 20.92
N ARG A 95 4.52 -3.09 21.54
CA ARG A 95 5.55 -3.89 20.89
C ARG A 95 4.84 -4.88 19.98
N SER A 96 4.47 -4.45 18.82
CA SER A 96 4.10 -5.35 17.73
C SER A 96 4.95 -4.98 16.53
N ALA A 97 6.07 -5.55 16.48
CA ALA A 97 6.89 -6.06 15.39
C ALA A 97 8.31 -6.16 15.92
N THR A 98 8.73 -7.36 16.29
CA THR A 98 10.15 -7.67 16.40
C THR A 98 10.80 -7.26 15.08
N PRO A 99 11.94 -6.53 15.11
CA PRO A 99 12.73 -6.34 13.90
C PRO A 99 13.07 -7.75 13.40
N VAL A 100 12.49 -8.12 12.27
CA VAL A 100 12.95 -9.33 11.58
C VAL A 100 14.38 -9.02 11.18
N ASP A 101 15.34 -9.73 11.73
CA ASP A 101 16.75 -9.70 11.34
C ASP A 101 16.82 -9.78 9.81
N ARG A 102 16.98 -8.64 9.14
CA ARG A 102 17.31 -8.63 7.72
C ARG A 102 18.74 -9.11 7.60
N PRO A 103 19.00 -10.20 6.88
CA PRO A 103 20.37 -10.58 6.63
C PRO A 103 21.04 -9.42 5.89
N SER A 104 22.10 -8.89 6.48
CA SER A 104 22.99 -7.89 5.91
C SER A 104 23.58 -8.45 4.62
N GLY A 105 23.06 -8.04 3.44
CA GLY A 105 23.69 -8.46 2.21
C GLY A 105 22.89 -8.48 0.92
N CYS A 106 21.82 -7.72 0.78
CA CYS A 106 21.28 -7.30 -0.53
C CYS A 106 20.15 -6.29 -0.29
N SER A 107 20.45 -5.02 -0.33
CA SER A 107 19.42 -3.98 -0.37
C SER A 107 18.63 -4.16 -1.67
N LYS A 108 17.42 -4.68 -1.57
CA LYS A 108 16.50 -4.71 -2.70
C LYS A 108 16.07 -3.28 -2.96
N GLU A 109 16.32 -2.80 -4.15
CA GLU A 109 15.82 -1.49 -4.59
C GLU A 109 14.31 -1.59 -4.80
N VAL A 110 13.53 -0.88 -3.98
CA VAL A 110 12.08 -0.82 -4.15
C VAL A 110 11.77 0.15 -5.29
N LYS A 111 11.22 -0.38 -6.37
CA LYS A 111 10.85 0.40 -7.56
C LYS A 111 9.52 1.14 -7.39
N GLY A 112 8.63 0.63 -6.56
CA GLY A 112 7.34 1.24 -6.27
C GLY A 112 6.33 0.29 -5.66
N ILE A 113 5.14 0.86 -5.40
CA ILE A 113 3.99 0.17 -4.81
C ILE A 113 2.85 0.14 -5.81
N VAL A 114 2.22 -1.03 -5.99
CA VAL A 114 0.92 -1.17 -6.64
C VAL A 114 -0.14 -1.30 -5.54
N LEU A 115 -1.01 -0.30 -5.42
CA LEU A 115 -1.99 -0.21 -4.35
C LEU A 115 -3.42 -0.35 -4.88
N ASN A 116 -4.13 -1.39 -4.44
CA ASN A 116 -5.58 -1.47 -4.58
C ASN A 116 -6.21 -1.37 -3.19
N ALA A 117 -6.56 -0.18 -2.78
CA ALA A 117 -7.08 0.10 -1.43
C ALA A 117 -8.51 -0.43 -1.21
N GLY A 118 -9.17 -0.94 -2.26
CA GLY A 118 -10.56 -1.40 -2.17
C GLY A 118 -11.50 -0.28 -1.72
N GLY A 119 -12.36 -0.55 -0.73
CA GLY A 119 -13.30 0.45 -0.21
C GLY A 119 -12.63 1.65 0.46
N TYR A 120 -11.42 1.50 0.99
CA TYR A 120 -10.70 2.58 1.67
C TYR A 120 -10.29 3.71 0.72
N THR A 121 -10.24 3.46 -0.59
CA THR A 121 -9.97 4.52 -1.56
C THR A 121 -10.99 5.67 -1.47
N HIS A 122 -12.21 5.38 -1.04
CA HIS A 122 -13.32 6.36 -0.95
C HIS A 122 -13.47 6.99 0.45
N THR A 123 -12.82 6.47 1.48
CA THR A 123 -13.11 6.80 2.88
C THR A 123 -11.89 7.14 3.72
N SER A 124 -10.69 6.71 3.33
CA SER A 124 -9.50 6.84 4.16
C SER A 124 -8.66 8.06 3.81
N VAL A 125 -8.80 9.10 4.61
CA VAL A 125 -7.86 10.24 4.60
C VAL A 125 -6.50 9.82 5.16
N ALA A 126 -6.49 8.94 6.18
CA ALA A 126 -5.24 8.46 6.78
C ALA A 126 -4.37 7.67 5.80
N LEU A 127 -4.98 6.81 4.98
CA LEU A 127 -4.25 6.10 3.91
C LEU A 127 -3.76 7.07 2.82
N ARG A 128 -4.57 8.10 2.47
CA ARG A 128 -4.15 9.17 1.56
C ARG A 128 -2.89 9.85 2.06
N ASP A 129 -2.86 10.22 3.35
CA ASP A 129 -1.71 10.90 3.94
C ASP A 129 -0.46 10.00 3.94
N ALA A 130 -0.62 8.70 4.21
CA ALA A 130 0.47 7.74 4.13
C ALA A 130 1.03 7.63 2.69
N VAL A 131 0.16 7.58 1.67
CA VAL A 131 0.57 7.58 0.26
C VAL A 131 1.27 8.88 -0.13
N ALA A 132 0.79 10.03 0.35
CA ALA A 132 1.42 11.33 0.09
C ALA A 132 2.82 11.47 0.70
N CYS A 133 3.13 10.72 1.75
CA CYS A 133 4.45 10.68 2.38
C CYS A 133 5.39 9.66 1.75
N ALA A 134 4.93 8.82 0.81
CA ALA A 134 5.76 7.80 0.19
C ALA A 134 6.78 8.45 -0.76
N GLU A 135 8.05 8.07 -0.63
CA GLU A 135 9.16 8.52 -1.49
C GLU A 135 9.26 7.70 -2.78
N VAL A 136 8.66 6.51 -2.79
CA VAL A 136 8.58 5.67 -3.98
C VAL A 136 7.25 5.89 -4.71
N PRO A 137 7.20 5.74 -6.04
CA PRO A 137 5.95 5.91 -6.78
C PRO A 137 4.90 4.88 -6.36
N VAL A 138 3.69 5.36 -6.09
CA VAL A 138 2.51 4.52 -5.79
C VAL A 138 1.58 4.57 -7.00
N VAL A 139 1.24 3.41 -7.55
CA VAL A 139 0.25 3.27 -8.64
C VAL A 139 -1.05 2.70 -8.07
N GLU A 140 -2.10 3.50 -8.14
CA GLU A 140 -3.44 3.09 -7.71
C GLU A 140 -4.09 2.18 -8.77
N VAL A 141 -4.66 1.04 -8.34
CA VAL A 141 -5.36 0.09 -9.21
C VAL A 141 -6.79 -0.13 -8.75
N HIS A 142 -7.74 0.01 -9.68
CA HIS A 142 -9.13 -0.38 -9.50
C HIS A 142 -9.52 -1.42 -10.55
N ILE A 143 -9.95 -2.60 -10.10
CA ILE A 143 -10.40 -3.68 -10.98
C ILE A 143 -11.61 -3.22 -11.80
N SER A 144 -12.56 -2.54 -11.16
CA SER A 144 -13.72 -1.94 -11.81
C SER A 144 -13.50 -0.47 -12.15
N ASP A 145 -14.21 0.03 -13.15
CA ASP A 145 -14.31 1.46 -13.43
C ASP A 145 -15.17 2.14 -12.35
N ILE A 146 -14.53 2.85 -11.42
CA ILE A 146 -15.20 3.49 -10.29
C ILE A 146 -16.15 4.60 -10.75
N SER A 147 -15.91 5.23 -11.91
CA SER A 147 -16.78 6.28 -12.44
C SER A 147 -18.19 5.78 -12.78
N LYS A 148 -18.33 4.46 -12.99
CA LYS A 148 -19.60 3.78 -13.31
C LYS A 148 -20.27 3.13 -12.11
N ARG A 149 -19.68 3.29 -10.91
CA ARG A 149 -20.21 2.75 -9.66
C ARG A 149 -21.24 3.70 -9.02
N GLU A 150 -21.73 3.32 -7.87
CA GLU A 150 -22.65 4.14 -7.05
C GLU A 150 -21.99 5.48 -6.73
N GLU A 151 -22.76 6.53 -6.56
CA GLU A 151 -22.28 7.91 -6.42
C GLU A 151 -21.18 8.06 -5.36
N PHE A 152 -21.36 7.42 -4.18
CA PHE A 152 -20.40 7.47 -3.08
C PHE A 152 -19.07 6.73 -3.37
N ARG A 153 -19.00 5.96 -4.48
CA ARG A 153 -17.80 5.23 -4.92
C ARG A 153 -17.13 5.85 -6.14
N ARG A 154 -17.58 6.99 -6.62
CA ARG A 154 -17.02 7.61 -7.84
C ARG A 154 -15.78 8.45 -7.56
N ILE A 155 -15.54 8.80 -6.30
CA ILE A 155 -14.41 9.63 -5.91
C ILE A 155 -13.37 8.76 -5.22
N SER A 156 -12.14 8.81 -5.70
CA SER A 156 -10.97 8.30 -4.98
C SER A 156 -10.29 9.45 -4.25
N LEU A 157 -10.03 9.26 -2.97
CA LEU A 157 -9.20 10.17 -2.17
C LEU A 157 -7.71 9.99 -2.47
N LEU A 158 -7.32 8.88 -3.10
CA LEU A 158 -5.92 8.53 -3.34
C LEU A 158 -5.39 9.02 -4.68
N THR A 159 -6.25 9.20 -5.69
CA THR A 159 -5.84 9.50 -7.07
C THR A 159 -4.89 10.70 -7.16
N ASP A 160 -5.16 11.79 -6.43
CA ASP A 160 -4.36 13.02 -6.49
C ASP A 160 -2.97 12.90 -5.85
N VAL A 161 -2.74 11.87 -5.02
CA VAL A 161 -1.46 11.62 -4.33
C VAL A 161 -0.72 10.41 -4.90
N CYS A 162 -1.36 9.63 -5.76
CA CYS A 162 -0.73 8.54 -6.48
C CYS A 162 0.00 9.04 -7.73
N ALA A 163 1.11 8.41 -8.09
CA ALA A 163 1.88 8.73 -9.29
C ALA A 163 1.12 8.39 -10.57
N HIS A 164 0.25 7.39 -10.52
CA HIS A 164 -0.62 6.97 -11.63
C HIS A 164 -1.84 6.21 -11.11
N THR A 165 -2.93 6.23 -11.89
CA THR A 165 -4.16 5.50 -11.56
C THR A 165 -4.64 4.69 -12.77
N ILE A 166 -4.96 3.41 -12.53
CA ILE A 166 -5.50 2.47 -13.53
C ILE A 166 -6.84 1.97 -13.03
N MET A 167 -7.89 2.05 -13.86
CA MET A 167 -9.22 1.63 -13.47
C MET A 167 -10.00 0.98 -14.62
N GLY A 168 -10.80 -0.03 -14.29
CA GLY A 168 -11.73 -0.66 -15.24
C GLY A 168 -11.13 -1.74 -16.13
N HIS A 169 -9.86 -2.10 -15.93
CA HIS A 169 -9.16 -3.10 -16.73
C HIS A 169 -9.16 -4.50 -16.09
N GLY A 170 -10.04 -4.73 -15.12
CA GLY A 170 -10.07 -6.00 -14.40
C GLY A 170 -8.75 -6.26 -13.68
N THR A 171 -8.36 -7.53 -13.61
CA THR A 171 -7.08 -7.95 -13.01
C THR A 171 -5.86 -7.61 -13.88
N ASP A 172 -6.05 -7.28 -15.17
CA ASP A 172 -4.96 -6.85 -16.05
C ASP A 172 -4.37 -5.50 -15.61
N GLY A 173 -5.14 -4.67 -14.87
CA GLY A 173 -4.66 -3.43 -14.29
C GLY A 173 -3.43 -3.60 -13.39
N TYR A 174 -3.26 -4.73 -12.72
CA TYR A 174 -2.05 -5.00 -11.93
C TYR A 174 -0.80 -5.15 -12.81
N ARG A 175 -0.94 -5.84 -13.96
CA ARG A 175 0.15 -5.96 -14.93
C ARG A 175 0.52 -4.59 -15.52
N GLU A 176 -0.48 -3.79 -15.89
CA GLU A 176 -0.27 -2.45 -16.41
C GLU A 176 0.43 -1.53 -15.39
N ALA A 177 0.07 -1.64 -14.10
CA ALA A 177 0.74 -0.91 -13.03
C ALA A 177 2.21 -1.30 -12.89
N VAL A 178 2.51 -2.61 -12.97
CA VAL A 178 3.89 -3.11 -12.98
C VAL A 178 4.65 -2.57 -14.19
N GLU A 179 4.06 -2.60 -15.39
CA GLU A 179 4.68 -2.05 -16.59
C GLU A 179 4.98 -0.56 -16.45
N TRP A 180 4.06 0.19 -15.86
CA TRP A 180 4.25 1.62 -15.61
C TRP A 180 5.44 1.87 -14.68
N LEU A 181 5.54 1.14 -13.57
CA LEU A 181 6.65 1.24 -12.62
C LEU A 181 8.00 0.84 -13.22
N ILE A 182 8.03 -0.10 -14.15
CA ILE A 182 9.28 -0.54 -14.80
C ILE A 182 9.80 0.51 -15.77
N ARG A 183 8.91 1.20 -16.47
CA ARG A 183 9.27 2.19 -17.52
C ARG A 183 9.71 3.55 -16.95
N GLY A 184 9.19 3.93 -15.77
CA GLY A 184 9.58 5.17 -15.07
C GLY A 184 10.82 4.96 -14.25
#